data_49908d608489995426d32f736c9771c0
#
_entry.id   49908d608489995426d32f736c9771c0
#
_cell.length_a   1.000
_cell.length_b   1.000
_cell.length_c   1.000
_cell.angle_alpha   90.00
_cell.angle_beta   90.00
_cell.angle_gamma   90.00
#
_symmetry.space_group_name_H-M   'P 1'
#
loop_
_entity.id
_entity.type
_entity.pdbx_description
1 polymer ?
#
loop_
_entity_poly.entity_id
_entity_poly.type
_entity_poly.pdbx_seq_one_letter_code
_entity_poly.pdbx_strand_id
1 'polypeptide(L)'
;MSTALKDLYSKAFVAEISGIIKPHIKNFDEVAFAASIFDKNWKNLELKQRMRHITNMLNRVLPEDFERASKVLFKITAGIQQHHGSGMHFLYMFLPDYVEQFGINHFDTSVALFEKITQVTSAEFAVRPFIIKYPKPMMQQMVAWSKHQSEY
;
A
#
# COMPACT_ATOMS: atom_id res chain seq x y z
N MET A 1 -29.90 -4.14 -3.80
CA MET A 1 -29.09 -3.74 -2.64
C MET A 1 -27.70 -3.34 -3.06
N SER A 2 -27.25 -2.19 -2.60
CA SER A 2 -25.89 -1.76 -2.87
C SER A 2 -24.93 -2.52 -1.95
N THR A 3 -23.79 -2.94 -2.49
CA THR A 3 -22.72 -3.55 -1.72
C THR A 3 -22.01 -2.46 -0.91
N ALA A 4 -21.78 -2.70 0.37
CA ALA A 4 -20.98 -1.79 1.18
C ALA A 4 -19.56 -1.72 0.63
N LEU A 5 -18.93 -0.53 0.68
CA LEU A 5 -17.58 -0.35 0.14
C LEU A 5 -16.58 -1.32 0.77
N LYS A 6 -16.72 -1.58 2.07
CA LYS A 6 -15.82 -2.51 2.77
C LYS A 6 -15.85 -3.93 2.20
N ASP A 7 -16.96 -4.33 1.58
CA ASP A 7 -17.12 -5.67 1.01
C ASP A 7 -16.42 -5.82 -0.34
N LEU A 8 -15.91 -4.72 -0.90
CA LEU A 8 -15.06 -4.77 -2.08
C LEU A 8 -13.68 -5.38 -1.77
N TYR A 9 -13.26 -5.36 -0.49
CA TYR A 9 -12.14 -6.17 -0.04
C TYR A 9 -12.59 -7.63 0.08
N SER A 10 -12.82 -8.24 -1.07
CA SER A 10 -13.39 -9.57 -1.18
C SER A 10 -12.30 -10.66 -1.26
N LYS A 11 -12.73 -11.92 -1.19
CA LYS A 11 -11.82 -13.05 -1.41
C LYS A 11 -11.21 -12.99 -2.81
N ALA A 12 -11.97 -12.56 -3.82
CA ALA A 12 -11.47 -12.41 -5.18
C ALA A 12 -10.38 -11.33 -5.25
N PHE A 13 -10.57 -10.19 -4.56
CA PHE A 13 -9.57 -9.14 -4.49
C PHE A 13 -8.29 -9.64 -3.84
N VAL A 14 -8.40 -10.34 -2.70
CA VAL A 14 -7.23 -10.86 -2.00
C VAL A 14 -6.50 -11.91 -2.83
N ALA A 15 -7.23 -12.75 -3.56
CA ALA A 15 -6.62 -13.72 -4.48
C ALA A 15 -5.84 -13.00 -5.59
N GLU A 16 -6.38 -11.91 -6.12
CA GLU A 16 -5.74 -11.14 -7.16
C GLU A 16 -4.43 -10.51 -6.67
N ILE A 17 -4.45 -9.83 -5.52
CA ILE A 17 -3.24 -9.23 -4.97
C ILE A 17 -2.22 -10.30 -4.56
N SER A 18 -2.68 -11.46 -4.09
CA SER A 18 -1.80 -12.59 -3.74
C SER A 18 -1.03 -13.07 -4.98
N GLY A 19 -1.70 -13.15 -6.13
CA GLY A 19 -1.06 -13.51 -7.38
C GLY A 19 0.00 -12.50 -7.82
N ILE A 20 -0.21 -11.21 -7.54
CA ILE A 20 0.76 -10.16 -7.83
C ILE A 20 1.94 -10.22 -6.86
N ILE A 21 1.70 -10.55 -5.59
CA ILE A 21 2.73 -10.63 -4.54
C ILE A 21 3.64 -11.84 -4.73
N LYS A 22 3.06 -12.96 -5.10
CA LYS A 22 3.73 -14.28 -5.09
C LYS A 22 5.08 -14.31 -5.80
N PRO A 23 5.26 -13.72 -7.01
CA PRO A 23 6.56 -13.76 -7.69
C PRO A 23 7.68 -13.04 -6.95
N HIS A 24 7.34 -12.20 -5.98
CA HIS A 24 8.31 -11.31 -5.33
C HIS A 24 8.68 -11.73 -3.91
N ILE A 25 8.00 -12.72 -3.35
CA ILE A 25 8.26 -13.19 -1.99
C ILE A 25 8.45 -14.70 -2.02
N LYS A 26 9.66 -15.15 -1.68
CA LYS A 26 9.99 -16.58 -1.63
C LYS A 26 9.11 -17.30 -0.61
N ASN A 27 8.58 -18.45 -1.01
CA ASN A 27 7.71 -19.29 -0.17
C ASN A 27 6.42 -18.59 0.27
N PHE A 28 5.95 -17.62 -0.51
CA PHE A 28 4.69 -16.96 -0.19
C PHE A 28 3.53 -17.95 -0.30
N ASP A 29 2.77 -18.09 0.79
CA ASP A 29 1.62 -18.99 0.89
C ASP A 29 0.33 -18.17 0.74
N GLU A 30 -0.30 -18.26 -0.44
CA GLU A 30 -1.52 -17.51 -0.76
C GLU A 30 -2.68 -17.91 0.16
N VAL A 31 -2.80 -19.19 0.49
CA VAL A 31 -3.88 -19.69 1.34
C VAL A 31 -3.73 -19.15 2.75
N ALA A 32 -2.51 -19.22 3.30
CA ALA A 32 -2.23 -18.69 4.63
C ALA A 32 -2.43 -17.17 4.70
N PHE A 33 -2.02 -16.46 3.66
CA PHE A 33 -2.20 -15.01 3.59
C PHE A 33 -3.69 -14.63 3.61
N ALA A 34 -4.50 -15.27 2.77
CA ALA A 34 -5.94 -15.04 2.75
C ALA A 34 -6.58 -15.37 4.09
N ALA A 35 -6.20 -16.49 4.71
CA ALA A 35 -6.73 -16.88 6.01
C ALA A 35 -6.38 -15.86 7.10
N SER A 36 -5.20 -15.26 7.05
CA SER A 36 -4.80 -14.24 8.02
C SER A 36 -5.63 -12.96 7.88
N ILE A 37 -6.05 -12.62 6.66
CA ILE A 37 -6.89 -11.47 6.40
C ILE A 37 -8.33 -11.74 6.84
N PHE A 38 -8.91 -12.85 6.38
CA PHE A 38 -10.30 -13.20 6.67
C PHE A 38 -10.41 -14.00 7.96
N ASP A 39 -9.91 -13.42 9.04
CA ASP A 39 -9.99 -14.02 10.37
C ASP A 39 -11.37 -13.84 11.00
N LYS A 40 -11.54 -14.32 12.23
CA LYS A 40 -12.82 -14.27 12.92
C LYS A 40 -13.35 -12.85 13.17
N ASN A 41 -12.47 -11.85 13.14
CA ASN A 41 -12.85 -10.46 13.42
C ASN A 41 -13.15 -9.66 12.15
N TRP A 42 -12.83 -10.20 10.96
CA TRP A 42 -12.94 -9.48 9.69
C TRP A 42 -14.34 -8.87 9.47
N LYS A 43 -15.37 -9.65 9.74
CA LYS A 43 -16.75 -9.22 9.49
C LYS A 43 -17.15 -8.00 10.32
N ASN A 44 -16.49 -7.77 11.45
CA ASN A 44 -16.77 -6.65 12.35
C ASN A 44 -15.96 -5.39 11.99
N LEU A 45 -15.05 -5.48 11.03
CA LEU A 45 -14.19 -4.37 10.64
C LEU A 45 -14.87 -3.46 9.61
N GLU A 46 -14.71 -2.16 9.80
CA GLU A 46 -15.11 -1.17 8.82
C GLU A 46 -14.05 -0.99 7.75
N LEU A 47 -14.36 -0.21 6.70
CA LEU A 47 -13.49 -0.09 5.53
C LEU A 47 -12.04 0.25 5.88
N LYS A 48 -11.83 1.30 6.67
CA LYS A 48 -10.48 1.73 7.05
C LYS A 48 -9.77 0.71 7.92
N GLN A 49 -10.51 0.04 8.79
CA GLN A 49 -9.97 -1.03 9.63
C GLN A 49 -9.55 -2.24 8.80
N ARG A 50 -10.32 -2.56 7.76
CA ARG A 50 -9.96 -3.64 6.81
C ARG A 50 -8.69 -3.30 6.04
N MET A 51 -8.58 -2.06 5.58
CA MET A 51 -7.38 -1.58 4.91
C MET A 51 -6.16 -1.75 5.83
N ARG A 52 -6.25 -1.29 7.08
CA ARG A 52 -5.16 -1.41 8.04
C ARG A 52 -4.84 -2.87 8.37
N HIS A 53 -5.85 -3.70 8.43
CA HIS A 53 -5.63 -5.14 8.66
C HIS A 53 -4.82 -5.76 7.52
N ILE A 54 -5.14 -5.41 6.27
CA ILE A 54 -4.37 -5.87 5.12
C ILE A 54 -2.93 -5.36 5.19
N THR A 55 -2.73 -4.10 5.55
CA THR A 55 -1.40 -3.53 5.78
C THR A 55 -0.60 -4.36 6.76
N ASN A 56 -1.21 -4.74 7.88
CA ASN A 56 -0.53 -5.50 8.93
C ASN A 56 -0.21 -6.93 8.49
N MET A 57 -1.11 -7.55 7.73
CA MET A 57 -0.86 -8.90 7.22
C MET A 57 0.23 -8.89 6.14
N LEU A 58 0.24 -7.85 5.31
CA LEU A 58 1.30 -7.66 4.33
C LEU A 58 2.66 -7.49 5.05
N ASN A 59 2.69 -6.73 6.14
CA ASN A 59 3.93 -6.55 6.90
C ASN A 59 4.50 -7.88 7.41
N ARG A 60 3.65 -8.83 7.75
CA ARG A 60 4.10 -10.15 8.23
C ARG A 60 4.82 -10.95 7.17
N VAL A 61 4.49 -10.76 5.89
CA VAL A 61 5.08 -11.53 4.79
C VAL A 61 6.22 -10.78 4.10
N LEU A 62 6.31 -9.46 4.28
CA LEU A 62 7.42 -8.67 3.75
C LEU A 62 8.66 -8.81 4.63
N PRO A 63 9.86 -8.53 4.07
CA PRO A 63 11.08 -8.48 4.91
C PRO A 63 10.91 -7.53 6.09
N GLU A 64 11.52 -7.88 7.23
CA GLU A 64 11.43 -7.09 8.44
C GLU A 64 12.12 -5.72 8.27
N ASP A 65 13.26 -5.70 7.59
CA ASP A 65 13.97 -4.48 7.28
C ASP A 65 13.21 -3.67 6.24
N PHE A 66 12.90 -2.41 6.57
CA PHE A 66 12.08 -1.55 5.71
C PHE A 66 12.73 -1.31 4.34
N GLU A 67 14.05 -1.12 4.29
CA GLU A 67 14.74 -0.87 3.02
C GLU A 67 14.61 -2.08 2.07
N ARG A 68 14.66 -3.28 2.61
CA ARG A 68 14.44 -4.50 1.82
C ARG A 68 12.97 -4.68 1.46
N ALA A 69 12.07 -4.42 2.42
CA ALA A 69 10.63 -4.49 2.18
C ALA A 69 10.21 -3.49 1.09
N SER A 70 10.82 -2.31 1.07
CA SER A 70 10.51 -1.28 0.08
C SER A 70 10.76 -1.74 -1.34
N LYS A 71 11.81 -2.52 -1.57
CA LYS A 71 12.12 -3.06 -2.89
C LYS A 71 11.04 -4.02 -3.37
N VAL A 72 10.55 -4.85 -2.46
CA VAL A 72 9.44 -5.78 -2.76
C VAL A 72 8.16 -4.99 -3.01
N LEU A 73 7.88 -4.02 -2.17
CA LEU A 73 6.67 -3.19 -2.30
C LEU A 73 6.65 -2.42 -3.63
N PHE A 74 7.81 -1.94 -4.06
CA PHE A 74 7.95 -1.28 -5.35
C PHE A 74 7.56 -2.22 -6.50
N LYS A 75 8.03 -3.47 -6.45
CA LYS A 75 7.70 -4.48 -7.44
C LYS A 75 6.23 -4.86 -7.42
N ILE A 76 5.65 -4.98 -6.23
CA ILE A 76 4.22 -5.25 -6.07
C ILE A 76 3.41 -4.11 -6.70
N THR A 77 3.77 -2.87 -6.42
CA THR A 77 3.09 -1.69 -6.97
C THR A 77 3.19 -1.67 -8.50
N ALA A 78 4.37 -1.98 -9.04
CA ALA A 78 4.56 -2.07 -10.48
C ALA A 78 3.66 -3.17 -11.10
N GLY A 79 3.52 -4.30 -10.41
CA GLY A 79 2.64 -5.38 -10.85
C GLY A 79 1.16 -4.96 -10.85
N ILE A 80 0.74 -4.21 -9.85
CA ILE A 80 -0.62 -3.66 -9.79
C ILE A 80 -0.85 -2.70 -10.95
N GLN A 81 0.10 -1.80 -11.20
CA GLN A 81 0.00 -0.85 -12.31
C GLN A 81 -0.09 -1.57 -13.65
N GLN A 82 0.69 -2.62 -13.84
CA GLN A 82 0.69 -3.42 -15.06
C GLN A 82 -0.65 -4.12 -15.25
N HIS A 83 -1.26 -4.58 -14.17
CA HIS A 83 -2.51 -5.34 -14.21
C HIS A 83 -3.73 -4.42 -14.41
N HIS A 84 -3.77 -3.27 -13.73
CA HIS A 84 -4.93 -2.35 -13.73
C HIS A 84 -4.69 -1.04 -14.46
N GLY A 85 -3.47 -0.75 -14.88
CA GLY A 85 -3.12 0.56 -15.42
C GLY A 85 -2.95 1.60 -14.32
N SER A 86 -2.64 2.83 -14.73
CA SER A 86 -2.51 3.97 -13.81
C SER A 86 -3.89 4.48 -13.42
N GLY A 87 -4.02 5.00 -12.19
CA GLY A 87 -5.26 5.54 -11.70
C GLY A 87 -5.34 5.54 -10.18
N MET A 88 -6.47 6.02 -9.66
CA MET A 88 -6.69 6.12 -8.22
C MET A 88 -7.64 5.02 -7.75
N HIS A 89 -7.06 3.86 -7.44
CA HIS A 89 -7.82 2.68 -6.99
C HIS A 89 -7.82 2.63 -5.47
N PHE A 90 -8.90 3.05 -4.83
CA PHE A 90 -8.95 3.19 -3.37
C PHE A 90 -8.69 1.88 -2.61
N LEU A 91 -8.96 0.73 -3.21
CA LEU A 91 -8.69 -0.56 -2.56
C LEU A 91 -7.20 -0.81 -2.33
N TYR A 92 -6.32 -0.11 -3.05
CA TYR A 92 -4.87 -0.25 -2.88
C TYR A 92 -4.28 0.74 -1.88
N MET A 93 -5.11 1.45 -1.12
CA MET A 93 -4.64 2.42 -0.12
C MET A 93 -3.85 1.78 1.02
N PHE A 94 -3.89 0.46 1.15
CA PHE A 94 -2.99 -0.25 2.07
C PHE A 94 -1.52 -0.08 1.70
N LEU A 95 -1.20 0.21 0.44
CA LEU A 95 0.18 0.47 0.02
C LEU A 95 0.76 1.73 0.66
N PRO A 96 0.15 2.92 0.49
CA PRO A 96 0.66 4.10 1.20
C PRO A 96 0.51 3.98 2.71
N ASP A 97 -0.52 3.29 3.21
CA ASP A 97 -0.66 3.02 4.63
C ASP A 97 0.55 2.24 5.17
N TYR A 98 1.05 1.27 4.41
CA TYR A 98 2.26 0.53 4.78
C TYR A 98 3.46 1.47 4.93
N VAL A 99 3.64 2.38 3.97
CA VAL A 99 4.76 3.35 4.02
C VAL A 99 4.63 4.26 5.25
N GLU A 100 3.42 4.72 5.55
CA GLU A 100 3.17 5.52 6.74
C GLU A 100 3.53 4.77 8.02
N GLN A 101 3.06 3.52 8.15
CA GLN A 101 3.23 2.74 9.37
C GLN A 101 4.67 2.29 9.60
N PHE A 102 5.38 1.95 8.56
CA PHE A 102 6.69 1.30 8.70
C PHE A 102 7.84 2.09 8.10
N GLY A 103 7.57 3.13 7.33
CA GLY A 103 8.58 3.90 6.63
C GLY A 103 8.80 5.31 7.17
N ILE A 104 8.13 5.70 8.24
CA ILE A 104 8.18 7.10 8.73
C ILE A 104 9.60 7.55 9.10
N ASN A 105 10.48 6.64 9.46
CA ASN A 105 11.87 6.94 9.80
C ASN A 105 12.82 6.79 8.61
N HIS A 106 12.30 6.51 7.40
CA HIS A 106 13.06 6.29 6.17
C HIS A 106 12.58 7.26 5.10
N PHE A 107 12.95 8.54 5.25
CA PHE A 107 12.38 9.61 4.42
C PHE A 107 12.60 9.40 2.92
N ASP A 108 13.86 9.23 2.50
CA ASP A 108 14.17 9.16 1.07
C ASP A 108 13.52 7.95 0.39
N THR A 109 13.59 6.80 1.04
CA THR A 109 12.97 5.56 0.52
C THR A 109 11.46 5.70 0.45
N SER A 110 10.85 6.27 1.50
CA SER A 110 9.39 6.46 1.55
C SER A 110 8.91 7.42 0.48
N VAL A 111 9.62 8.51 0.24
CA VAL A 111 9.27 9.47 -0.82
C VAL A 111 9.32 8.79 -2.18
N ALA A 112 10.34 7.99 -2.45
CA ALA A 112 10.45 7.25 -3.71
C ALA A 112 9.31 6.26 -3.88
N LEU A 113 8.91 5.59 -2.79
CA LEU A 113 7.75 4.69 -2.81
C LEU A 113 6.46 5.44 -3.08
N PHE A 114 6.24 6.60 -2.45
CA PHE A 114 5.04 7.39 -2.70
C PHE A 114 4.94 7.79 -4.16
N GLU A 115 6.04 8.16 -4.80
CA GLU A 115 6.04 8.49 -6.22
C GLU A 115 5.55 7.32 -7.08
N LYS A 116 5.95 6.10 -6.73
CA LYS A 116 5.50 4.92 -7.45
C LYS A 116 4.05 4.57 -7.11
N ILE A 117 3.70 4.61 -5.84
CA ILE A 117 2.38 4.22 -5.33
C ILE A 117 1.28 5.15 -5.87
N THR A 118 1.57 6.43 -6.03
CA THR A 118 0.57 7.39 -6.54
C THR A 118 0.18 7.12 -8.00
N GLN A 119 0.89 6.25 -8.69
CA GLN A 119 0.46 5.79 -10.01
C GLN A 119 -0.77 4.87 -9.94
N VAL A 120 -1.07 4.27 -8.79
CA VAL A 120 -2.16 3.31 -8.65
C VAL A 120 -3.19 3.71 -7.60
N THR A 121 -2.85 4.55 -6.63
CA THR A 121 -3.77 4.96 -5.58
C THR A 121 -3.36 6.30 -4.97
N SER A 122 -4.25 6.90 -4.17
CA SER A 122 -3.96 8.14 -3.46
C SER A 122 -3.10 7.89 -2.24
N ALA A 123 -2.10 8.76 -2.01
CA ALA A 123 -1.25 8.72 -0.82
C ALA A 123 -1.45 9.95 0.07
N GLU A 124 -2.46 10.77 -0.18
CA GLU A 124 -2.66 12.03 0.51
C GLU A 124 -2.63 11.90 2.03
N PHE A 125 -3.40 10.94 2.57
CA PHE A 125 -3.48 10.76 4.02
C PHE A 125 -2.14 10.29 4.61
N ALA A 126 -1.39 9.48 3.89
CA ALA A 126 -0.14 8.89 4.36
C ALA A 126 1.04 9.88 4.31
N VAL A 127 0.96 10.88 3.45
CA VAL A 127 1.98 11.92 3.32
C VAL A 127 1.93 12.91 4.50
N ARG A 128 0.75 13.10 5.09
CA ARG A 128 0.57 14.07 6.18
C ARG A 128 1.52 13.88 7.36
N PRO A 129 1.71 12.66 7.91
CA PRO A 129 2.68 12.46 8.99
C PRO A 129 4.11 12.82 8.58
N PHE A 130 4.47 12.64 7.31
CA PHE A 130 5.78 13.03 6.80
C PHE A 130 5.94 14.54 6.74
N ILE A 131 4.88 15.29 6.44
CA ILE A 131 4.89 16.76 6.47
C ILE A 131 5.16 17.23 7.90
N ILE A 132 4.53 16.58 8.88
CA ILE A 132 4.68 16.93 10.29
C ILE A 132 6.10 16.63 10.79
N LYS A 133 6.63 15.45 10.45
CA LYS A 133 7.96 15.02 10.91
C LYS A 133 9.10 15.68 10.16
N TYR A 134 8.94 15.93 8.87
CA TYR A 134 9.98 16.45 7.98
C TYR A 134 9.49 17.70 7.23
N PRO A 135 9.16 18.80 7.94
CA PRO A 135 8.50 19.93 7.29
C PRO A 135 9.31 20.56 6.16
N LYS A 136 10.62 20.75 6.36
CA LYS A 136 11.47 21.37 5.31
C LYS A 136 11.72 20.43 4.13
N PRO A 137 12.21 19.18 4.36
CA PRO A 137 12.41 18.25 3.26
C PRO A 137 11.13 17.95 2.49
N MET A 138 9.98 17.86 3.18
CA MET A 138 8.71 17.62 2.51
C MET A 138 8.26 18.83 1.70
N MET A 139 8.48 20.05 2.19
CA MET A 139 8.19 21.27 1.41
C MET A 139 8.97 21.25 0.10
N GLN A 140 10.26 20.97 0.17
CA GLN A 140 11.11 20.87 -1.03
C GLN A 140 10.62 19.79 -1.98
N GLN A 141 10.23 18.64 -1.43
CA GLN A 141 9.73 17.52 -2.21
C GLN A 141 8.40 17.84 -2.89
N MET A 142 7.49 18.50 -2.18
CA MET A 142 6.20 18.90 -2.74
C MET A 142 6.37 19.93 -3.86
N VAL A 143 7.32 20.86 -3.73
CA VAL A 143 7.65 21.79 -4.80
C VAL A 143 8.19 21.04 -6.01
N ALA A 144 9.09 20.07 -5.80
CA ALA A 144 9.62 19.25 -6.89
C ALA A 144 8.50 18.50 -7.60
N TRP A 145 7.58 17.89 -6.82
CA TRP A 145 6.45 17.14 -7.41
C TRP A 145 5.53 18.06 -8.22
N SER A 146 5.31 19.29 -7.77
CA SER A 146 4.44 20.23 -8.48
C SER A 146 4.98 20.61 -9.86
N LYS A 147 6.27 20.41 -10.10
CA LYS A 147 6.92 20.69 -11.39
C LYS A 147 6.87 19.49 -12.35
N HIS A 148 6.47 18.32 -11.87
CA HIS A 148 6.31 17.16 -12.73
C HIS A 148 5.02 17.25 -13.53
N GLN A 149 5.02 16.70 -14.71
CA GLN A 149 3.83 16.67 -15.56
C GLN A 149 2.85 15.59 -15.14
N SER A 150 3.30 14.58 -14.37
CA SER A 150 2.42 13.57 -13.84
C SER A 150 1.65 14.14 -12.65
N GLU A 151 0.39 13.75 -12.55
CA GLU A 151 -0.47 14.14 -11.45
C GLU A 151 -0.25 13.23 -10.24
N TYR A 152 -0.15 13.84 -9.07
CA TYR A 152 0.00 13.15 -7.81
C TYR A 152 -1.18 13.40 -6.89
#